data_9cd8efd89c16d904dcefbca8e7688059
#
_entry.id   9cd8efd89c16d904dcefbca8e7688059
#
_cell.length_a   1.000
_cell.length_b   1.000
_cell.length_c   1.000
_cell.angle_alpha   90.00
_cell.angle_beta   90.00
_cell.angle_gamma   90.00
#
_symmetry.space_group_name_H-M   'P 1'
#
loop_
_entity.id
_entity.type
_entity.pdbx_description
1 polymer ?
#
loop_
_entity_poly.entity_id
_entity_poly.type
_entity_poly.pdbx_seq_one_letter_code
_entity_poly.pdbx_strand_id
1 'polypeptide(L)'
;MRHLVVLAAASLALSGTALAQDLAVINGRVITNTAQGQIESGGVLIRDGLIVEVGADIAIPDGVTTIDADSGWITPGLFAAYSQLGLIEVALEDASNDAAAAESAFSAALDVADSYNPNGSYLATHRMEGITRFAVFPSTGQNIFAGQGALGHTGGGMDSLFATRSFVFADLSQSGAATAGGSRSAAWAYLEAAFGDARAYPGRYASGNGDALNRYDAAAMVDVVRGRIPLVMEVDRATDIRRAIRFAAENAPVQIVIYGGAEAWMVAEELAAARIPVLMDPIGNLPVSFDALGHTLEAAGRLNEAGVTVAYTTQTADGYFNARLLAQHAGNAVTNGVPWADAFRAITLTPAEIYGAGDQFGALAAGYVADVVVWDGDPLEVMSAPTHVIIEGEQTDLTSRQTRLRDRYADMEDTTPFGYRH
;
A
#
# COMPACT_ATOMS: atom_id res chain seq x y z
N MET A 1 -0.71 70.35 -17.39
CA MET A 1 -0.04 69.06 -17.18
C MET A 1 -0.54 68.46 -15.87
N ARG A 2 -1.46 67.53 -15.91
CA ARG A 2 -2.06 66.92 -14.74
C ARG A 2 -1.50 65.45 -14.69
N HIS A 3 -0.71 65.14 -13.68
CA HIS A 3 -0.22 63.79 -13.45
C HIS A 3 -1.32 62.95 -12.78
N LEU A 4 -1.79 61.94 -13.47
CA LEU A 4 -2.64 60.89 -12.90
C LEU A 4 -1.73 59.85 -12.25
N VAL A 5 -1.83 59.70 -10.92
CA VAL A 5 -1.22 58.59 -10.18
C VAL A 5 -2.22 57.46 -10.13
N VAL A 6 -1.91 56.35 -10.80
CA VAL A 6 -2.68 55.09 -10.72
C VAL A 6 -2.13 54.29 -9.55
N LEU A 7 -2.89 54.19 -8.47
CA LEU A 7 -2.63 53.20 -7.39
C LEU A 7 -3.12 51.82 -7.87
N ALA A 8 -2.17 50.91 -8.09
CA ALA A 8 -2.47 49.49 -8.25
C ALA A 8 -2.61 48.87 -6.85
N ALA A 9 -3.85 48.55 -6.47
CA ALA A 9 -4.12 47.72 -5.31
C ALA A 9 -3.78 46.26 -5.63
N ALA A 10 -2.68 45.76 -5.07
CA ALA A 10 -2.36 44.34 -5.09
C ALA A 10 -3.25 43.61 -4.09
N SER A 11 -4.27 42.89 -4.58
CA SER A 11 -5.05 41.98 -3.78
C SER A 11 -4.19 40.73 -3.50
N LEU A 12 -3.62 40.62 -2.30
CA LEU A 12 -3.10 39.33 -1.81
C LEU A 12 -4.30 38.41 -1.62
N ALA A 13 -4.47 37.44 -2.51
CA ALA A 13 -5.29 36.29 -2.26
C ALA A 13 -4.57 35.44 -1.20
N LEU A 14 -5.00 35.52 0.06
CA LEU A 14 -4.68 34.51 1.05
C LEU A 14 -5.39 33.21 0.59
N SER A 15 -4.62 32.31 0.00
CA SER A 15 -4.99 30.92 -0.10
C SER A 15 -5.04 30.40 1.34
N GLY A 16 -6.24 30.32 1.91
CA GLY A 16 -6.45 29.68 3.18
C GLY A 16 -6.12 28.19 3.01
N THR A 17 -4.94 27.76 3.43
CA THR A 17 -4.74 26.38 3.82
C THR A 17 -5.73 26.12 4.96
N ALA A 18 -6.70 25.24 4.75
CA ALA A 18 -7.49 24.71 5.85
C ALA A 18 -6.47 24.14 6.85
N LEU A 19 -6.32 24.78 7.99
CA LEU A 19 -5.53 24.24 9.09
C LEU A 19 -6.27 22.99 9.55
N ALA A 20 -5.58 21.86 9.59
CA ALA A 20 -6.13 20.63 10.15
C ALA A 20 -6.65 20.96 11.56
N GLN A 21 -7.89 20.54 11.84
CA GLN A 21 -8.53 20.83 13.12
C GLN A 21 -7.83 20.03 14.21
N ASP A 22 -7.42 20.68 15.31
CA ASP A 22 -6.93 19.98 16.49
C ASP A 22 -7.97 18.97 16.98
N LEU A 23 -7.55 17.72 17.18
CA LEU A 23 -8.43 16.60 17.47
C LEU A 23 -7.85 15.73 18.60
N ALA A 24 -8.69 15.24 19.48
CA ALA A 24 -8.32 14.23 20.48
C ALA A 24 -9.24 13.01 20.34
N VAL A 25 -8.66 11.81 20.28
CA VAL A 25 -9.39 10.54 20.39
C VAL A 25 -9.12 9.97 21.75
N ILE A 26 -10.17 9.66 22.53
CA ILE A 26 -10.06 9.29 23.95
C ILE A 26 -10.87 8.04 24.28
N ASN A 27 -10.68 7.54 25.50
CA ASN A 27 -11.48 6.46 26.10
C ASN A 27 -11.45 5.14 25.30
N GLY A 28 -10.34 4.81 24.66
CA GLY A 28 -10.20 3.56 23.92
C GLY A 28 -8.97 2.75 24.32
N ARG A 29 -8.93 1.51 23.88
CA ARG A 29 -7.75 0.65 23.92
C ARG A 29 -6.82 1.06 22.79
N VAL A 30 -5.64 1.58 23.12
CA VAL A 30 -4.71 2.11 22.11
C VAL A 30 -3.65 1.08 21.75
N ILE A 31 -3.52 0.78 20.46
CA ILE A 31 -2.46 -0.05 19.88
C ILE A 31 -1.43 0.88 19.25
N THR A 32 -0.23 0.95 19.81
CA THR A 32 0.76 1.95 19.38
C THR A 32 1.67 1.48 18.25
N ASN A 33 1.89 0.18 18.08
CA ASN A 33 2.94 -0.41 17.23
C ASN A 33 4.36 0.08 17.58
N THR A 34 4.57 0.55 18.81
CA THR A 34 5.87 1.00 19.32
C THR A 34 6.29 0.15 20.52
N ALA A 35 7.45 0.44 21.10
CA ALA A 35 7.89 -0.19 22.35
C ALA A 35 6.94 0.08 23.55
N GLN A 36 6.06 1.07 23.46
CA GLN A 36 5.01 1.32 24.45
C GLN A 36 3.93 0.23 24.44
N GLY A 37 3.77 -0.48 23.32
CA GLY A 37 2.82 -1.58 23.16
C GLY A 37 1.36 -1.12 23.21
N GLN A 38 0.54 -1.85 23.96
CA GLN A 38 -0.89 -1.60 24.14
C GLN A 38 -1.16 -0.81 25.41
N ILE A 39 -2.09 0.15 25.33
CA ILE A 39 -2.61 0.94 26.47
C ILE A 39 -4.09 0.57 26.62
N GLU A 40 -4.48 -0.01 27.76
CA GLU A 40 -5.84 -0.53 27.98
C GLU A 40 -6.93 0.54 27.93
N SER A 41 -6.62 1.75 28.43
CA SER A 41 -7.49 2.92 28.36
C SER A 41 -6.63 4.14 28.15
N GLY A 42 -6.81 4.82 27.04
CA GLY A 42 -5.97 5.96 26.69
C GLY A 42 -6.55 6.74 25.51
N GLY A 43 -5.69 7.56 24.92
CA GLY A 43 -6.05 8.39 23.78
C GLY A 43 -4.86 8.88 22.98
N VAL A 44 -5.17 9.63 21.94
CA VAL A 44 -4.25 10.24 20.98
C VAL A 44 -4.63 11.70 20.82
N LEU A 45 -3.68 12.62 20.99
CA LEU A 45 -3.85 14.05 20.70
C LEU A 45 -3.18 14.36 19.35
N ILE A 46 -3.92 15.05 18.50
CA ILE A 46 -3.54 15.38 17.12
C ILE A 46 -3.54 16.90 16.96
N ARG A 47 -2.49 17.43 16.31
CA ARG A 47 -2.40 18.86 15.90
C ARG A 47 -1.71 18.97 14.54
N ASP A 48 -2.20 19.86 13.73
CA ASP A 48 -1.61 20.15 12.42
C ASP A 48 -1.33 18.88 11.59
N GLY A 49 -2.22 17.87 11.66
CA GLY A 49 -2.08 16.60 10.95
C GLY A 49 -1.10 15.59 11.57
N LEU A 50 -0.46 15.93 12.69
CA LEU A 50 0.52 15.05 13.37
C LEU A 50 0.03 14.62 14.74
N ILE A 51 0.46 13.44 15.16
CA ILE A 51 0.29 12.96 16.53
C ILE A 51 1.26 13.73 17.42
N VAL A 52 0.76 14.35 18.51
CA VAL A 52 1.60 15.07 19.48
C VAL A 52 1.74 14.34 20.80
N GLU A 53 0.72 13.56 21.19
CA GLU A 53 0.74 12.79 22.44
C GLU A 53 -0.08 11.51 22.30
N VAL A 54 0.43 10.42 22.89
CA VAL A 54 -0.28 9.14 23.01
C VAL A 54 -0.06 8.61 24.42
N GLY A 55 -1.12 8.29 25.16
CA GLY A 55 -0.99 7.84 26.54
C GLY A 55 -2.30 7.50 27.22
N ALA A 56 -2.22 7.02 28.45
CA ALA A 56 -3.39 6.76 29.30
C ALA A 56 -4.06 8.08 29.76
N ASP A 57 -3.24 9.09 30.07
CA ASP A 57 -3.69 10.37 30.58
C ASP A 57 -3.14 11.48 29.65
N ILE A 58 -3.80 11.71 28.52
CA ILE A 58 -3.41 12.78 27.59
C ILE A 58 -3.99 14.13 28.06
N ALA A 59 -3.18 15.20 27.92
CA ALA A 59 -3.62 16.55 28.27
C ALA A 59 -4.37 17.19 27.10
N ILE A 60 -5.71 17.26 27.19
CA ILE A 60 -6.55 17.85 26.12
C ILE A 60 -6.70 19.36 26.39
N PRO A 61 -6.21 20.22 25.51
CA PRO A 61 -6.40 21.67 25.66
C PRO A 61 -7.85 22.10 25.41
N ASP A 62 -8.21 23.26 25.98
CA ASP A 62 -9.52 23.85 25.73
C ASP A 62 -9.76 24.13 24.26
N GLY A 63 -10.93 23.76 23.76
CA GLY A 63 -11.36 24.00 22.38
C GLY A 63 -10.95 22.93 21.35
N VAL A 64 -10.22 21.87 21.76
CA VAL A 64 -9.91 20.72 20.91
C VAL A 64 -11.18 19.87 20.72
N THR A 65 -11.47 19.51 19.48
CA THR A 65 -12.56 18.57 19.17
C THR A 65 -12.23 17.18 19.70
N THR A 66 -13.19 16.54 20.37
CA THR A 66 -12.96 15.24 21.01
C THR A 66 -13.83 14.17 20.37
N ILE A 67 -13.23 13.04 20.00
CA ILE A 67 -13.89 11.80 19.59
C ILE A 67 -13.78 10.82 20.77
N ASP A 68 -14.92 10.36 21.29
CA ASP A 68 -14.96 9.31 22.31
C ASP A 68 -15.01 7.95 21.63
N ALA A 69 -14.02 7.10 21.91
CA ALA A 69 -13.96 5.75 21.35
C ALA A 69 -14.89 4.76 22.04
N ASP A 70 -15.62 5.18 23.09
CA ASP A 70 -16.62 4.37 23.84
C ASP A 70 -16.06 2.98 24.23
N SER A 71 -14.84 2.93 24.74
CA SER A 71 -14.10 1.70 25.07
C SER A 71 -13.72 0.83 23.86
N GLY A 72 -13.91 1.31 22.65
CA GLY A 72 -13.44 0.69 21.42
C GLY A 72 -11.90 0.72 21.29
N TRP A 73 -11.42 0.30 20.13
CA TRP A 73 -9.98 0.27 19.87
C TRP A 73 -9.53 1.50 19.08
N ILE A 74 -8.38 2.04 19.44
CA ILE A 74 -7.73 3.16 18.76
C ILE A 74 -6.44 2.62 18.18
N THR A 75 -6.31 2.62 16.86
CA THR A 75 -5.17 2.01 16.16
C THR A 75 -4.60 2.95 15.12
N PRO A 76 -3.34 2.72 14.67
CA PRO A 76 -2.90 3.30 13.41
C PRO A 76 -3.80 2.81 12.27
N GLY A 77 -3.90 3.62 11.21
CA GLY A 77 -4.59 3.23 10.00
C GLY A 77 -3.93 2.03 9.31
N LEU A 78 -4.72 1.22 8.63
CA LEU A 78 -4.23 0.09 7.87
C LEU A 78 -3.49 0.57 6.62
N PHE A 79 -2.41 -0.15 6.27
CA PHE A 79 -1.61 0.08 5.07
C PHE A 79 -1.69 -1.13 4.14
N ALA A 80 -2.40 -1.01 3.02
CA ALA A 80 -2.45 -2.05 2.01
C ALA A 80 -1.11 -2.13 1.27
N ALA A 81 -0.31 -3.15 1.58
CA ALA A 81 1.02 -3.35 0.99
C ALA A 81 1.00 -3.62 -0.52
N TYR A 82 -0.14 -4.02 -1.06
CA TYR A 82 -0.42 -4.22 -2.48
C TYR A 82 -1.84 -3.79 -2.79
N SER A 83 -2.01 -2.99 -3.82
CA SER A 83 -3.32 -2.65 -4.38
C SER A 83 -3.19 -2.17 -5.83
N GLN A 84 -4.32 -1.99 -6.49
CA GLN A 84 -4.45 -1.29 -7.77
C GLN A 84 -5.51 -0.18 -7.65
N LEU A 85 -5.63 0.38 -6.45
CA LEU A 85 -6.58 1.46 -6.16
C LEU A 85 -6.28 2.67 -7.04
N GLY A 86 -7.33 3.20 -7.65
CA GLY A 86 -7.25 4.33 -8.58
C GLY A 86 -6.78 3.97 -10.00
N LEU A 87 -6.38 2.72 -10.27
CA LEU A 87 -6.05 2.25 -11.64
C LEU A 87 -7.20 1.48 -12.29
N ILE A 88 -8.13 0.94 -11.48
CA ILE A 88 -9.27 0.14 -11.95
C ILE A 88 -10.55 0.74 -11.37
N GLU A 89 -11.49 1.14 -12.24
CA GLU A 89 -12.75 1.75 -11.82
C GLU A 89 -13.89 0.74 -11.75
N VAL A 90 -13.94 -0.17 -12.72
CA VAL A 90 -14.97 -1.21 -12.82
C VAL A 90 -14.27 -2.52 -13.16
N ALA A 91 -14.39 -3.51 -12.28
CA ALA A 91 -13.89 -4.85 -12.54
C ALA A 91 -14.52 -5.43 -13.81
N LEU A 92 -13.74 -6.11 -14.64
CA LEU A 92 -14.16 -6.73 -15.89
C LEU A 92 -14.55 -5.73 -17.02
N GLU A 93 -14.21 -4.46 -16.90
CA GLU A 93 -14.35 -3.47 -17.97
C GLU A 93 -12.97 -2.94 -18.38
N ASP A 94 -12.45 -3.45 -19.48
CA ASP A 94 -11.08 -3.16 -19.94
C ASP A 94 -10.85 -1.67 -20.17
N ALA A 95 -11.87 -0.92 -20.63
CA ALA A 95 -11.77 0.52 -20.87
C ALA A 95 -11.60 1.35 -19.60
N SER A 96 -11.77 0.76 -18.42
CA SER A 96 -11.59 1.38 -17.11
C SER A 96 -10.43 0.76 -16.30
N ASN A 97 -9.55 0.02 -16.96
CA ASN A 97 -8.41 -0.66 -16.36
C ASN A 97 -7.09 -0.11 -16.93
N ASP A 98 -6.45 0.75 -16.17
CA ASP A 98 -5.16 1.36 -16.49
C ASP A 98 -3.98 0.71 -15.71
N ALA A 99 -4.20 -0.45 -15.09
CA ALA A 99 -3.15 -1.14 -14.34
C ALA A 99 -2.11 -1.80 -15.26
N ALA A 100 -2.48 -2.16 -16.51
CA ALA A 100 -1.60 -2.82 -17.46
C ALA A 100 -1.57 -2.09 -18.80
N ALA A 101 -0.39 -2.06 -19.43
CA ALA A 101 -0.19 -1.54 -20.78
C ALA A 101 0.34 -2.67 -21.68
N ALA A 102 -0.54 -3.62 -22.03
CA ALA A 102 -0.17 -4.89 -22.65
C ALA A 102 0.55 -4.75 -24.01
N GLU A 103 0.31 -3.69 -24.77
CA GLU A 103 0.92 -3.46 -26.09
C GLU A 103 1.98 -2.34 -26.09
N SER A 104 2.38 -1.85 -24.91
CA SER A 104 3.36 -0.77 -24.77
C SER A 104 4.76 -1.21 -25.19
N ALA A 105 5.48 -0.33 -25.88
CA ALA A 105 6.92 -0.48 -26.14
C ALA A 105 7.76 -0.17 -24.90
N PHE A 106 7.16 0.36 -23.83
CA PHE A 106 7.78 0.65 -22.55
C PHE A 106 7.35 -0.37 -21.51
N SER A 107 8.17 -0.56 -20.49
CA SER A 107 7.94 -1.48 -19.40
C SER A 107 8.31 -0.85 -18.05
N ALA A 108 9.55 -0.93 -17.61
CA ALA A 108 10.01 -0.35 -16.35
C ALA A 108 9.81 1.18 -16.25
N ALA A 109 9.69 1.88 -17.37
CA ALA A 109 9.43 3.32 -17.42
C ALA A 109 7.97 3.72 -17.18
N LEU A 110 7.04 2.77 -17.30
CA LEU A 110 5.62 3.04 -17.02
C LEU A 110 5.47 3.46 -15.56
N ASP A 111 4.74 4.56 -15.32
CA ASP A 111 4.53 5.13 -13.99
C ASP A 111 3.05 5.13 -13.67
N VAL A 112 2.64 4.42 -12.62
CA VAL A 112 1.22 4.36 -12.23
C VAL A 112 0.64 5.72 -11.87
N ALA A 113 1.48 6.68 -11.49
CA ALA A 113 1.04 8.04 -11.16
C ALA A 113 0.39 8.75 -12.35
N ASP A 114 0.78 8.41 -13.59
CA ASP A 114 0.21 8.98 -14.82
C ASP A 114 -1.22 8.45 -15.12
N SER A 115 -1.57 7.29 -14.55
CA SER A 115 -2.86 6.61 -14.75
C SER A 115 -3.78 6.68 -13.53
N TYR A 116 -3.25 7.12 -12.39
CA TYR A 116 -3.99 7.11 -11.13
C TYR A 116 -5.16 8.10 -11.11
N ASN A 117 -6.36 7.60 -10.76
CA ASN A 117 -7.55 8.41 -10.55
C ASN A 117 -7.88 8.54 -9.05
N PRO A 118 -7.68 9.72 -8.42
CA PRO A 118 -7.98 9.94 -7.00
C PRO A 118 -9.48 9.90 -6.67
N ASN A 119 -10.35 9.92 -7.68
CA ASN A 119 -11.80 9.84 -7.51
C ASN A 119 -12.35 8.43 -7.74
N GLY A 120 -11.46 7.42 -7.84
CA GLY A 120 -11.84 6.03 -8.04
C GLY A 120 -12.82 5.52 -6.99
N SER A 121 -13.86 4.81 -7.43
CA SER A 121 -14.98 4.39 -6.57
C SER A 121 -14.55 3.46 -5.43
N TYR A 122 -13.45 2.74 -5.60
CA TYR A 122 -12.95 1.81 -4.60
C TYR A 122 -12.23 2.50 -3.43
N LEU A 123 -11.68 3.71 -3.59
CA LEU A 123 -10.98 4.44 -2.53
C LEU A 123 -11.87 4.66 -1.30
N ALA A 124 -13.12 5.14 -1.52
CA ALA A 124 -14.07 5.36 -0.43
C ALA A 124 -14.44 4.05 0.31
N THR A 125 -14.60 2.95 -0.43
CA THR A 125 -14.92 1.64 0.17
C THR A 125 -13.79 1.13 1.04
N HIS A 126 -12.53 1.30 0.61
CA HIS A 126 -11.35 0.88 1.37
C HIS A 126 -11.13 1.73 2.61
N ARG A 127 -11.35 3.06 2.50
CA ARG A 127 -11.30 3.97 3.64
C ARG A 127 -12.29 3.57 4.75
N MET A 128 -13.51 3.19 4.37
CA MET A 128 -14.54 2.74 5.33
C MET A 128 -14.14 1.49 6.11
N GLU A 129 -13.22 0.70 5.59
CA GLU A 129 -12.67 -0.50 6.25
C GLU A 129 -11.33 -0.20 6.95
N GLY A 130 -11.01 1.07 7.20
CA GLY A 130 -9.84 1.50 7.97
C GLY A 130 -8.53 1.54 7.20
N ILE A 131 -8.52 1.33 5.87
CA ILE A 131 -7.31 1.51 5.06
C ILE A 131 -7.08 3.01 4.86
N THR A 132 -5.99 3.53 5.43
CA THR A 132 -5.57 4.92 5.28
C THR A 132 -4.50 5.08 4.22
N ARG A 133 -3.58 4.11 4.12
CA ARG A 133 -2.44 4.11 3.17
C ARG A 133 -2.45 2.87 2.28
N PHE A 134 -1.89 3.02 1.10
CA PHE A 134 -1.77 1.91 0.15
C PHE A 134 -0.59 2.09 -0.80
N ALA A 135 -0.07 0.97 -1.31
CA ALA A 135 0.84 0.94 -2.43
C ALA A 135 0.06 0.58 -3.71
N VAL A 136 0.30 1.34 -4.79
CA VAL A 136 -0.32 1.13 -6.11
C VAL A 136 0.66 0.39 -7.01
N PHE A 137 0.23 -0.76 -7.51
CA PHE A 137 1.02 -1.63 -8.36
C PHE A 137 0.55 -1.63 -9.81
N PRO A 138 1.46 -1.52 -10.78
CA PRO A 138 1.14 -1.86 -12.15
C PRO A 138 1.01 -3.39 -12.31
N SER A 139 0.31 -3.81 -13.35
CA SER A 139 0.30 -5.20 -13.83
C SER A 139 1.24 -5.39 -15.00
N THR A 140 1.79 -6.59 -15.16
CA THR A 140 2.66 -6.94 -16.28
C THR A 140 1.89 -7.00 -17.60
N GLY A 141 2.55 -6.54 -18.67
CA GLY A 141 2.09 -6.68 -20.04
C GLY A 141 2.92 -7.74 -20.80
N GLN A 142 3.61 -7.31 -21.86
CA GLN A 142 4.48 -8.19 -22.68
C GLN A 142 5.94 -8.22 -22.18
N ASN A 143 6.22 -7.77 -20.97
CA ASN A 143 7.56 -7.73 -20.39
C ASN A 143 7.48 -8.21 -18.94
N ILE A 144 8.60 -8.73 -18.41
CA ILE A 144 8.67 -9.08 -16.97
C ILE A 144 8.56 -7.84 -16.08
N PHE A 145 8.99 -6.66 -16.53
CA PHE A 145 8.78 -5.42 -15.81
C PHE A 145 7.39 -4.86 -16.08
N ALA A 146 6.63 -4.62 -15.03
CA ALA A 146 5.32 -3.99 -15.09
C ALA A 146 5.39 -2.47 -15.12
N GLY A 147 6.34 -1.89 -14.38
CA GLY A 147 6.50 -0.45 -14.25
C GLY A 147 6.84 -0.02 -12.82
N GLN A 148 6.70 1.27 -12.58
CA GLN A 148 6.98 1.93 -11.31
C GLN A 148 5.69 2.10 -10.51
N GLY A 149 5.72 1.71 -9.24
CA GLY A 149 4.61 1.87 -8.32
C GLY A 149 4.68 3.16 -7.51
N ALA A 150 3.59 3.49 -6.84
CA ALA A 150 3.43 4.69 -6.03
C ALA A 150 2.82 4.37 -4.66
N LEU A 151 2.93 5.32 -3.73
CA LEU A 151 2.29 5.25 -2.41
C LEU A 151 1.24 6.37 -2.30
N GLY A 152 0.08 6.03 -1.75
CA GLY A 152 -1.02 6.96 -1.63
C GLY A 152 -1.82 6.82 -0.34
N HIS A 153 -2.80 7.71 -0.15
CA HIS A 153 -3.76 7.70 0.94
C HIS A 153 -5.21 7.72 0.44
N THR A 154 -6.11 7.15 1.21
CA THR A 154 -7.54 7.07 0.86
C THR A 154 -8.34 8.32 1.23
N GLY A 155 -7.71 9.34 1.79
CA GLY A 155 -8.35 10.61 2.20
C GLY A 155 -9.01 11.38 1.06
N GLY A 156 -8.60 11.09 -0.18
CA GLY A 156 -9.09 11.79 -1.37
C GLY A 156 -8.25 13.02 -1.72
N GLY A 157 -8.71 13.79 -2.70
CA GLY A 157 -7.97 14.94 -3.21
C GLY A 157 -7.00 14.58 -4.34
N MET A 158 -6.63 15.60 -5.14
CA MET A 158 -5.76 15.39 -6.31
C MET A 158 -4.34 14.97 -5.93
N ASP A 159 -3.89 15.31 -4.71
CA ASP A 159 -2.55 15.07 -4.19
C ASP A 159 -2.47 13.81 -3.32
N SER A 160 -3.42 12.86 -3.51
CA SER A 160 -3.50 11.64 -2.70
C SER A 160 -2.38 10.62 -2.94
N LEU A 161 -1.54 10.78 -3.96
CA LEU A 161 -0.25 10.09 -4.07
C LEU A 161 0.84 10.94 -3.43
N PHE A 162 1.36 10.51 -2.27
CA PHE A 162 2.41 11.25 -1.57
C PHE A 162 3.84 10.85 -1.98
N ALA A 163 4.01 9.70 -2.64
CA ALA A 163 5.29 9.26 -3.20
C ALA A 163 5.08 8.48 -4.51
N THR A 164 5.63 9.00 -5.61
CA THR A 164 5.63 8.34 -6.91
C THR A 164 6.96 7.64 -7.15
N ARG A 165 6.99 6.65 -8.06
CA ARG A 165 8.19 5.89 -8.40
C ARG A 165 8.89 5.30 -7.17
N SER A 166 8.10 4.78 -6.22
CA SER A 166 8.57 4.28 -4.93
C SER A 166 9.22 2.90 -5.03
N PHE A 167 8.93 2.16 -6.07
CA PHE A 167 9.49 0.83 -6.38
C PHE A 167 9.31 0.51 -7.87
N VAL A 168 10.01 -0.53 -8.35
CA VAL A 168 9.72 -1.15 -9.64
C VAL A 168 9.18 -2.56 -9.39
N PHE A 169 8.15 -2.96 -10.14
CA PHE A 169 7.57 -4.30 -10.06
C PHE A 169 7.99 -5.17 -11.24
N ALA A 170 8.42 -6.41 -10.95
CA ALA A 170 8.83 -7.40 -11.95
C ALA A 170 8.25 -8.78 -11.62
N ASP A 171 7.71 -9.45 -12.63
CA ASP A 171 7.18 -10.82 -12.54
C ASP A 171 8.25 -11.84 -12.97
N LEU A 172 8.73 -12.64 -12.03
CA LEU A 172 9.66 -13.77 -12.23
C LEU A 172 8.96 -15.12 -11.95
N SER A 173 7.64 -15.12 -11.83
CA SER A 173 6.78 -16.29 -11.64
C SER A 173 6.68 -17.16 -12.92
N GLN A 174 5.77 -18.10 -12.87
CA GLN A 174 5.40 -18.90 -14.06
C GLN A 174 4.91 -17.99 -15.22
N SER A 175 4.18 -16.92 -14.91
CA SER A 175 3.66 -15.95 -15.88
C SER A 175 4.80 -15.13 -16.49
N GLY A 176 5.68 -14.58 -15.67
CA GLY A 176 6.87 -13.86 -16.11
C GLY A 176 7.80 -14.70 -16.96
N ALA A 177 7.97 -15.99 -16.61
CA ALA A 177 8.73 -16.94 -17.41
C ALA A 177 8.11 -17.15 -18.80
N ALA A 178 6.78 -17.25 -18.89
CA ALA A 178 6.07 -17.35 -20.17
C ALA A 178 6.29 -16.08 -21.02
N THR A 179 6.15 -14.92 -20.43
CA THR A 179 6.36 -13.61 -21.06
C THR A 179 7.81 -13.44 -21.54
N ALA A 180 8.80 -13.92 -20.80
CA ALA A 180 10.23 -13.81 -21.15
C ALA A 180 10.69 -14.79 -22.23
N GLY A 181 9.79 -15.55 -22.83
CA GLY A 181 10.11 -16.50 -23.92
C GLY A 181 9.96 -17.97 -23.53
N GLY A 182 9.22 -18.28 -22.45
CA GLY A 182 8.75 -19.62 -22.11
C GLY A 182 9.59 -20.36 -21.06
N SER A 183 10.59 -19.73 -20.45
CA SER A 183 11.36 -20.37 -19.39
C SER A 183 11.88 -19.39 -18.34
N ARG A 184 12.05 -19.87 -17.10
CA ARG A 184 12.64 -19.10 -16.01
C ARG A 184 14.09 -18.68 -16.30
N SER A 185 14.85 -19.53 -17.00
CA SER A 185 16.21 -19.13 -17.40
C SER A 185 16.21 -17.93 -18.35
N ALA A 186 15.20 -17.79 -19.23
CA ALA A 186 15.05 -16.62 -20.07
C ALA A 186 14.68 -15.37 -19.24
N ALA A 187 13.75 -15.51 -18.27
CA ALA A 187 13.37 -14.39 -17.38
C ALA A 187 14.57 -13.88 -16.56
N TRP A 188 15.37 -14.79 -15.97
CA TRP A 188 16.57 -14.42 -15.22
C TRP A 188 17.66 -13.80 -16.11
N ALA A 189 17.88 -14.35 -17.30
CA ALA A 189 18.85 -13.77 -18.25
C ALA A 189 18.43 -12.37 -18.71
N TYR A 190 17.12 -12.18 -18.95
CA TYR A 190 16.57 -10.86 -19.28
C TYR A 190 16.76 -9.86 -18.13
N LEU A 191 16.45 -10.26 -16.89
CA LEU A 191 16.65 -9.44 -15.70
C LEU A 191 18.13 -9.02 -15.55
N GLU A 192 19.06 -9.95 -15.71
CA GLU A 192 20.52 -9.65 -15.62
C GLU A 192 20.98 -8.69 -16.72
N ALA A 193 20.51 -8.88 -17.96
CA ALA A 193 20.79 -7.96 -19.06
C ALA A 193 20.22 -6.55 -18.80
N ALA A 194 18.98 -6.47 -18.31
CA ALA A 194 18.33 -5.23 -17.94
C ALA A 194 19.11 -4.47 -16.85
N PHE A 195 19.64 -5.18 -15.85
CA PHE A 195 20.49 -4.58 -14.81
C PHE A 195 21.83 -4.10 -15.39
N GLY A 196 22.40 -4.82 -16.36
CA GLY A 196 23.58 -4.38 -17.12
C GLY A 196 23.33 -3.08 -17.87
N ASP A 197 22.18 -2.99 -18.53
CA ASP A 197 21.76 -1.80 -19.26
C ASP A 197 21.52 -0.60 -18.32
N ALA A 198 20.82 -0.79 -17.22
CA ALA A 198 20.57 0.26 -16.24
C ALA A 198 21.85 0.80 -15.59
N ARG A 199 22.81 -0.06 -15.27
CA ARG A 199 24.13 0.35 -14.75
C ARG A 199 24.95 1.14 -15.75
N ALA A 200 24.84 0.81 -17.04
CA ALA A 200 25.55 1.49 -18.12
C ALA A 200 24.86 2.79 -18.59
N TYR A 201 23.67 3.10 -18.08
CA TYR A 201 22.96 4.34 -18.43
C TYR A 201 23.67 5.57 -17.85
N PRO A 202 23.77 6.72 -18.58
CA PRO A 202 23.28 6.94 -19.95
C PRO A 202 24.28 6.58 -21.05
N GLY A 203 25.50 6.22 -20.72
CA GLY A 203 26.61 6.08 -21.68
C GLY A 203 26.35 5.05 -22.77
N ARG A 204 25.78 3.89 -22.45
CA ARG A 204 25.44 2.82 -23.41
C ARG A 204 24.44 3.25 -24.48
N TYR A 205 23.58 4.24 -24.17
CA TYR A 205 22.49 4.70 -25.03
C TYR A 205 22.87 5.88 -25.95
N ALA A 206 24.15 6.17 -26.09
CA ALA A 206 24.60 7.23 -26.99
C ALA A 206 24.24 6.96 -28.46
N SER A 207 24.09 5.69 -28.86
CA SER A 207 23.84 5.26 -30.24
C SER A 207 22.65 4.31 -30.43
N GLY A 208 21.84 4.01 -29.40
CA GLY A 208 20.67 3.11 -29.54
C GLY A 208 20.17 2.50 -28.26
N ASN A 209 19.47 1.38 -28.38
CA ASN A 209 18.98 0.58 -27.26
C ASN A 209 20.11 -0.28 -26.65
N GLY A 210 19.88 -0.73 -25.40
CA GLY A 210 20.67 -1.75 -24.74
C GLY A 210 20.34 -3.17 -25.24
N ASP A 211 20.78 -4.17 -24.49
CA ASP A 211 20.54 -5.57 -24.85
C ASP A 211 19.12 -6.01 -24.49
N ALA A 212 18.54 -5.48 -23.40
CA ALA A 212 17.22 -5.84 -22.89
C ALA A 212 16.27 -4.64 -22.80
N LEU A 213 16.77 -3.46 -22.42
CA LEU A 213 15.96 -2.28 -22.17
C LEU A 213 16.12 -1.22 -23.25
N ASN A 214 15.04 -0.51 -23.54
CA ASN A 214 15.14 0.75 -24.23
C ASN A 214 15.69 1.84 -23.29
N ARG A 215 16.00 3.02 -23.85
CA ARG A 215 16.58 4.12 -23.10
C ARG A 215 15.77 4.58 -21.89
N TYR A 216 14.45 4.60 -22.01
CA TYR A 216 13.56 5.10 -20.96
C TYR A 216 13.42 4.08 -19.83
N ASP A 217 13.26 2.81 -20.16
CA ASP A 217 13.21 1.72 -19.19
C ASP A 217 14.53 1.61 -18.40
N ALA A 218 15.66 1.74 -19.08
CA ALA A 218 16.96 1.75 -18.42
C ALA A 218 17.11 2.95 -17.46
N ALA A 219 16.61 4.13 -17.84
CA ALA A 219 16.62 5.31 -16.98
C ALA A 219 15.79 5.08 -15.69
N ALA A 220 14.60 4.47 -15.81
CA ALA A 220 13.73 4.16 -14.69
C ALA A 220 14.36 3.16 -13.71
N MET A 221 15.16 2.23 -14.21
CA MET A 221 15.87 1.22 -13.39
C MET A 221 17.12 1.76 -12.66
N VAL A 222 17.56 3.00 -12.92
CA VAL A 222 18.78 3.56 -12.30
C VAL A 222 18.68 3.61 -10.78
N ASP A 223 17.52 3.97 -10.23
CA ASP A 223 17.34 4.06 -8.78
C ASP A 223 17.25 2.69 -8.12
N VAL A 224 16.74 1.67 -8.83
CA VAL A 224 16.78 0.26 -8.39
C VAL A 224 18.23 -0.24 -8.30
N VAL A 225 19.03 -0.12 -9.37
CA VAL A 225 20.42 -0.64 -9.35
C VAL A 225 21.32 0.12 -8.38
N ARG A 226 20.93 1.30 -7.94
CA ARG A 226 21.61 2.08 -6.90
C ARG A 226 21.10 1.82 -5.49
N GLY A 227 20.09 0.96 -5.33
CA GLY A 227 19.49 0.62 -4.04
C GLY A 227 18.73 1.77 -3.38
N ARG A 228 18.19 2.73 -4.16
CA ARG A 228 17.40 3.86 -3.64
C ARG A 228 15.93 3.51 -3.49
N ILE A 229 15.42 2.68 -4.39
CA ILE A 229 14.08 2.12 -4.36
C ILE A 229 14.16 0.61 -4.52
N PRO A 230 13.27 -0.18 -3.93
CA PRO A 230 13.29 -1.62 -4.07
C PRO A 230 12.82 -2.10 -5.44
N LEU A 231 13.29 -3.28 -5.83
CA LEU A 231 12.68 -4.12 -6.85
C LEU A 231 11.72 -5.09 -6.14
N VAL A 232 10.44 -4.95 -6.37
CA VAL A 232 9.44 -5.93 -5.92
C VAL A 232 9.37 -7.03 -6.98
N MET A 233 9.60 -8.27 -6.57
CA MET A 233 9.69 -9.42 -7.47
C MET A 233 8.59 -10.42 -7.14
N GLU A 234 7.71 -10.71 -8.09
CA GLU A 234 6.77 -11.81 -7.96
C GLU A 234 7.50 -13.13 -8.14
N VAL A 235 7.60 -13.92 -7.07
CA VAL A 235 8.31 -15.20 -7.01
C VAL A 235 7.67 -16.10 -5.99
N ASP A 236 7.27 -17.32 -6.38
CA ASP A 236 6.53 -18.22 -5.51
C ASP A 236 7.34 -19.44 -5.04
N ARG A 237 8.10 -20.09 -5.95
CA ARG A 237 8.80 -21.34 -5.60
C ARG A 237 10.05 -21.09 -4.77
N ALA A 238 10.31 -21.97 -3.81
CA ALA A 238 11.49 -21.92 -2.96
C ALA A 238 12.83 -21.86 -3.74
N THR A 239 12.91 -22.56 -4.88
CA THR A 239 14.11 -22.55 -5.74
C THR A 239 14.33 -21.18 -6.40
N ASP A 240 13.25 -20.51 -6.81
CA ASP A 240 13.32 -19.20 -7.46
C ASP A 240 13.58 -18.12 -6.41
N ILE A 241 13.00 -18.25 -5.20
CA ILE A 241 13.30 -17.37 -4.05
C ILE A 241 14.79 -17.47 -3.68
N ARG A 242 15.38 -18.67 -3.62
CA ARG A 242 16.83 -18.82 -3.44
C ARG A 242 17.65 -18.15 -4.55
N ARG A 243 17.15 -18.17 -5.79
CA ARG A 243 17.80 -17.44 -6.88
C ARG A 243 17.71 -15.94 -6.69
N ALA A 244 16.55 -15.43 -6.23
CA ALA A 244 16.35 -14.02 -5.89
C ALA A 244 17.29 -13.57 -4.74
N ILE A 245 17.44 -14.39 -3.69
CA ILE A 245 18.40 -14.12 -2.60
C ILE A 245 19.83 -13.99 -3.14
N ARG A 246 20.28 -14.94 -3.98
CA ARG A 246 21.61 -14.85 -4.61
C ARG A 246 21.74 -13.63 -5.51
N PHE A 247 20.72 -13.34 -6.31
CA PHE A 247 20.69 -12.17 -7.17
C PHE A 247 20.87 -10.87 -6.38
N ALA A 248 20.18 -10.71 -5.24
CA ALA A 248 20.35 -9.54 -4.38
C ALA A 248 21.78 -9.43 -3.84
N ALA A 249 22.38 -10.55 -3.40
CA ALA A 249 23.75 -10.58 -2.89
C ALA A 249 24.78 -10.24 -3.99
N GLU A 250 24.59 -10.77 -5.21
CA GLU A 250 25.46 -10.52 -6.37
C GLU A 250 25.34 -9.09 -6.90
N ASN A 251 24.22 -8.43 -6.63
CA ASN A 251 23.88 -7.11 -7.17
C ASN A 251 23.80 -5.99 -6.12
N ALA A 252 24.39 -6.17 -4.93
CA ALA A 252 24.40 -5.13 -3.90
C ALA A 252 24.81 -3.75 -4.48
N PRO A 253 24.17 -2.64 -4.12
CA PRO A 253 23.24 -2.45 -2.98
C PRO A 253 21.74 -2.63 -3.31
N VAL A 254 21.39 -3.36 -4.36
CA VAL A 254 19.98 -3.56 -4.77
C VAL A 254 19.17 -4.15 -3.62
N GLN A 255 18.04 -3.55 -3.33
CA GLN A 255 17.05 -4.03 -2.38
C GLN A 255 15.96 -4.78 -3.13
N ILE A 256 15.63 -5.99 -2.71
CA ILE A 256 14.51 -6.75 -3.27
C ILE A 256 13.45 -6.99 -2.21
N VAL A 257 12.21 -7.10 -2.67
CA VAL A 257 11.04 -7.49 -1.88
C VAL A 257 10.37 -8.63 -2.64
N ILE A 258 10.10 -9.75 -1.97
CA ILE A 258 9.36 -10.84 -2.59
C ILE A 258 7.85 -10.53 -2.51
N TYR A 259 7.15 -10.67 -3.62
CA TYR A 259 5.70 -10.66 -3.69
C TYR A 259 5.19 -12.05 -4.09
N GLY A 260 4.11 -12.51 -3.47
CA GLY A 260 3.60 -13.87 -3.61
C GLY A 260 4.22 -14.80 -2.57
N GLY A 261 5.31 -15.46 -2.92
CA GLY A 261 6.09 -16.27 -1.96
C GLY A 261 5.36 -17.50 -1.44
N ALA A 262 4.58 -18.20 -2.27
CA ALA A 262 3.82 -19.39 -1.87
C ALA A 262 4.66 -20.45 -1.15
N GLU A 263 5.93 -20.60 -1.49
CA GLU A 263 6.88 -21.52 -0.86
C GLU A 263 7.96 -20.79 -0.03
N ALA A 264 7.77 -19.50 0.29
CA ALA A 264 8.75 -18.71 1.05
C ALA A 264 9.06 -19.33 2.43
N TRP A 265 8.05 -19.96 3.06
CA TRP A 265 8.21 -20.66 4.34
C TRP A 265 9.22 -21.79 4.31
N MET A 266 9.48 -22.42 3.15
CA MET A 266 10.49 -23.49 2.99
C MET A 266 11.93 -22.95 3.03
N VAL A 267 12.11 -21.67 2.87
CA VAL A 267 13.42 -20.95 2.83
C VAL A 267 13.43 -19.77 3.80
N ALA A 268 12.62 -19.83 4.85
CA ALA A 268 12.39 -18.74 5.79
C ALA A 268 13.70 -18.27 6.46
N GLU A 269 14.55 -19.20 6.93
CA GLU A 269 15.85 -18.87 7.53
C GLU A 269 16.77 -18.12 6.56
N GLU A 270 16.76 -18.51 5.27
CA GLU A 270 17.57 -17.88 4.22
C GLU A 270 17.07 -16.44 3.95
N LEU A 271 15.76 -16.25 3.92
CA LEU A 271 15.12 -14.93 3.77
C LEU A 271 15.42 -14.02 4.97
N ALA A 272 15.28 -14.54 6.20
CA ALA A 272 15.60 -13.80 7.42
C ALA A 272 17.08 -13.39 7.46
N ALA A 273 18.00 -14.32 7.16
CA ALA A 273 19.44 -14.04 7.10
C ALA A 273 19.80 -12.98 6.05
N ALA A 274 19.11 -13.00 4.90
CA ALA A 274 19.27 -12.03 3.84
C ALA A 274 18.54 -10.71 4.09
N ARG A 275 17.66 -10.65 5.09
CA ARG A 275 16.79 -9.50 5.40
C ARG A 275 15.92 -9.08 4.21
N ILE A 276 15.39 -10.06 3.48
CA ILE A 276 14.52 -9.85 2.35
C ILE A 276 13.08 -9.95 2.82
N PRO A 277 12.28 -8.86 2.74
CA PRO A 277 10.89 -8.88 3.15
C PRO A 277 10.01 -9.62 2.13
N VAL A 278 8.86 -10.10 2.64
CA VAL A 278 7.86 -10.82 1.84
C VAL A 278 6.50 -10.13 1.96
N LEU A 279 5.90 -9.84 0.82
CA LEU A 279 4.50 -9.43 0.69
C LEU A 279 3.70 -10.68 0.31
N MET A 280 2.87 -11.20 1.21
CA MET A 280 2.14 -12.44 0.98
C MET A 280 0.69 -12.34 1.40
N ASP A 281 -0.13 -13.21 0.83
CA ASP A 281 -1.50 -13.41 1.28
C ASP A 281 -1.56 -14.56 2.29
N PRO A 282 -1.87 -14.29 3.58
CA PRO A 282 -1.81 -15.31 4.62
C PRO A 282 -2.93 -16.36 4.54
N ILE A 283 -3.95 -16.15 3.70
CA ILE A 283 -5.02 -17.14 3.49
C ILE A 283 -4.80 -18.02 2.26
N GLY A 284 -3.70 -17.85 1.53
CA GLY A 284 -3.34 -18.71 0.40
C GLY A 284 -3.14 -20.15 0.86
N ASN A 285 -4.03 -21.05 0.42
CA ASN A 285 -4.03 -22.47 0.83
C ASN A 285 -4.25 -23.44 -0.32
N LEU A 286 -4.72 -22.94 -1.46
CA LEU A 286 -4.94 -23.76 -2.66
C LEU A 286 -3.97 -23.34 -3.77
N PRO A 287 -3.42 -24.28 -4.52
CA PRO A 287 -2.56 -23.97 -5.65
C PRO A 287 -3.35 -23.33 -6.79
N VAL A 288 -3.10 -22.07 -7.04
CA VAL A 288 -3.66 -21.33 -8.20
C VAL A 288 -2.79 -21.49 -9.46
N SER A 289 -1.57 -21.96 -9.30
CA SER A 289 -0.59 -22.23 -10.35
C SER A 289 0.34 -23.37 -9.96
N PHE A 290 1.17 -23.86 -10.88
CA PHE A 290 2.22 -24.84 -10.55
C PHE A 290 3.34 -24.26 -9.66
N ASP A 291 3.45 -22.96 -9.54
CA ASP A 291 4.40 -22.31 -8.65
C ASP A 291 3.90 -22.23 -7.21
N ALA A 292 2.59 -22.38 -7.02
CA ALA A 292 1.92 -22.23 -5.73
C ALA A 292 1.51 -23.58 -5.10
N LEU A 293 2.15 -24.68 -5.49
CA LEU A 293 1.84 -26.03 -4.95
C LEU A 293 2.12 -26.15 -3.46
N GLY A 294 3.08 -25.38 -2.94
CA GLY A 294 3.45 -25.36 -1.53
C GLY A 294 2.65 -24.40 -0.65
N HIS A 295 1.55 -23.85 -1.12
CA HIS A 295 0.67 -22.99 -0.31
C HIS A 295 0.22 -23.72 0.96
N THR A 296 0.25 -23.02 2.09
CA THR A 296 -0.27 -23.48 3.39
C THR A 296 -0.66 -22.30 4.25
N LEU A 297 -1.73 -22.45 5.03
CA LEU A 297 -2.16 -21.42 6.00
C LEU A 297 -1.11 -21.16 7.11
N GLU A 298 -0.21 -22.12 7.35
CA GLU A 298 0.86 -21.99 8.33
C GLU A 298 2.05 -21.14 7.82
N ALA A 299 2.07 -20.76 6.53
CA ALA A 299 3.21 -20.08 5.92
C ALA A 299 3.57 -18.77 6.65
N ALA A 300 2.57 -17.95 6.96
CA ALA A 300 2.77 -16.68 7.69
C ALA A 300 3.38 -16.92 9.10
N GLY A 301 2.87 -17.92 9.84
CA GLY A 301 3.40 -18.30 11.15
C GLY A 301 4.85 -18.74 11.10
N ARG A 302 5.19 -19.61 10.14
CA ARG A 302 6.56 -20.11 9.94
C ARG A 302 7.55 -19.02 9.54
N LEU A 303 7.13 -18.07 8.69
CA LEU A 303 7.95 -16.93 8.32
C LEU A 303 8.18 -16.00 9.53
N ASN A 304 7.12 -15.74 10.30
CA ASN A 304 7.20 -14.92 11.51
C ASN A 304 8.14 -15.55 12.55
N GLU A 305 8.03 -16.85 12.81
CA GLU A 305 8.89 -17.61 13.73
C GLU A 305 10.37 -17.56 13.32
N ALA A 306 10.65 -17.59 12.01
CA ALA A 306 12.01 -17.45 11.47
C ALA A 306 12.54 -16.00 11.50
N GLY A 307 11.72 -15.01 11.86
CA GLY A 307 12.08 -13.59 11.91
C GLY A 307 12.12 -12.90 10.54
N VAL A 308 11.38 -13.41 9.56
CA VAL A 308 11.21 -12.74 8.26
C VAL A 308 10.28 -11.54 8.42
N THR A 309 10.64 -10.41 7.84
CA THR A 309 9.74 -9.24 7.73
C THR A 309 8.62 -9.55 6.73
N VAL A 310 7.38 -9.62 7.21
CA VAL A 310 6.22 -9.98 6.39
C VAL A 310 5.18 -8.86 6.44
N ALA A 311 4.70 -8.43 5.28
CA ALA A 311 3.48 -7.63 5.16
C ALA A 311 2.40 -8.43 4.42
N TYR A 312 1.14 -8.26 4.85
CA TYR A 312 0.05 -9.02 4.26
C TYR A 312 -0.60 -8.29 3.09
N THR A 313 -1.08 -9.10 2.16
CA THR A 313 -1.84 -8.67 0.99
C THR A 313 -3.16 -9.43 0.92
N THR A 314 -4.00 -9.10 -0.06
CA THR A 314 -5.27 -9.77 -0.33
C THR A 314 -5.28 -10.34 -1.76
N GLN A 315 -4.16 -10.86 -2.22
CA GLN A 315 -3.96 -11.34 -3.59
C GLN A 315 -4.98 -12.40 -4.01
N THR A 316 -5.25 -13.38 -3.13
CA THR A 316 -6.21 -14.46 -3.40
C THR A 316 -7.68 -13.99 -3.44
N ALA A 317 -7.95 -12.77 -2.97
CA ALA A 317 -9.27 -12.14 -2.97
C ALA A 317 -9.39 -11.01 -4.00
N ASP A 318 -8.58 -11.04 -5.08
CA ASP A 318 -8.50 -9.95 -6.06
C ASP A 318 -8.15 -8.61 -5.41
N GLY A 319 -6.91 -8.48 -4.94
CA GLY A 319 -6.39 -7.37 -4.11
C GLY A 319 -6.61 -5.96 -4.65
N TYR A 320 -6.89 -5.81 -5.96
CA TYR A 320 -7.15 -4.50 -6.55
C TYR A 320 -8.45 -3.85 -6.05
N PHE A 321 -9.49 -4.63 -5.73
CA PHE A 321 -10.76 -4.12 -5.21
C PHE A 321 -11.15 -4.68 -3.82
N ASN A 322 -10.43 -5.69 -3.32
CA ASN A 322 -10.68 -6.33 -2.05
C ASN A 322 -9.57 -6.13 -1.01
N ALA A 323 -8.65 -5.17 -1.20
CA ALA A 323 -7.71 -4.79 -0.15
C ALA A 323 -8.41 -4.38 1.16
N ARG A 324 -9.68 -3.98 1.10
CA ARG A 324 -10.58 -3.74 2.25
C ARG A 324 -10.73 -4.96 3.19
N LEU A 325 -10.42 -6.19 2.72
CA LEU A 325 -10.47 -7.40 3.53
C LEU A 325 -9.18 -7.66 4.32
N LEU A 326 -8.22 -6.75 4.28
CA LEU A 326 -6.88 -6.91 4.84
C LEU A 326 -6.89 -7.29 6.33
N ALA A 327 -7.75 -6.65 7.13
CA ALA A 327 -7.91 -6.99 8.55
C ALA A 327 -8.38 -8.43 8.77
N GLN A 328 -9.31 -8.92 7.95
CA GLN A 328 -9.79 -10.31 8.00
C GLN A 328 -8.71 -11.32 7.61
N HIS A 329 -7.85 -10.98 6.63
CA HIS A 329 -6.70 -11.81 6.26
C HIS A 329 -5.69 -11.90 7.42
N ALA A 330 -5.42 -10.78 8.09
CA ALA A 330 -4.57 -10.75 9.28
C ALA A 330 -5.15 -11.56 10.44
N GLY A 331 -6.46 -11.48 10.69
CA GLY A 331 -7.15 -12.30 11.70
C GLY A 331 -7.03 -13.81 11.42
N ASN A 332 -7.10 -14.21 10.14
CA ASN A 332 -6.83 -15.59 9.74
C ASN A 332 -5.38 -16.01 10.02
N ALA A 333 -4.39 -15.12 9.82
CA ALA A 333 -3.00 -15.39 10.18
C ALA A 333 -2.83 -15.65 11.68
N VAL A 334 -3.54 -14.89 12.54
CA VAL A 334 -3.56 -15.13 14.00
C VAL A 334 -4.07 -16.53 14.32
N THR A 335 -5.18 -16.94 13.71
CA THR A 335 -5.74 -18.30 13.89
C THR A 335 -4.75 -19.41 13.46
N ASN A 336 -3.84 -19.11 12.54
CA ASN A 336 -2.84 -20.04 12.01
C ASN A 336 -1.43 -19.81 12.60
N GLY A 337 -1.34 -19.22 13.80
CA GLY A 337 -0.13 -19.25 14.63
C GLY A 337 0.69 -17.98 14.66
N VAL A 338 0.25 -16.89 14.03
CA VAL A 338 0.92 -15.59 14.14
C VAL A 338 0.42 -14.87 15.41
N PRO A 339 1.30 -14.31 16.26
CA PRO A 339 0.87 -13.46 17.36
C PRO A 339 0.03 -12.27 16.87
N TRP A 340 -1.01 -11.89 17.61
CA TRP A 340 -1.92 -10.80 17.23
C TRP A 340 -1.17 -9.50 16.90
N ALA A 341 -0.23 -9.12 17.73
CA ALA A 341 0.54 -7.89 17.55
C ALA A 341 1.37 -7.90 16.25
N ASP A 342 1.95 -9.06 15.89
CA ASP A 342 2.74 -9.21 14.67
C ASP A 342 1.82 -9.21 13.42
N ALA A 343 0.65 -9.86 13.51
CA ALA A 343 -0.34 -9.85 12.43
C ALA A 343 -0.89 -8.44 12.18
N PHE A 344 -1.17 -7.67 13.24
CA PHE A 344 -1.61 -6.28 13.13
C PHE A 344 -0.50 -5.37 12.60
N ARG A 345 0.74 -5.57 13.05
CA ARG A 345 1.91 -4.86 12.53
C ARG A 345 2.13 -5.15 11.03
N ALA A 346 1.87 -6.38 10.58
CA ALA A 346 2.01 -6.78 9.17
C ALA A 346 1.06 -6.07 8.20
N ILE A 347 0.01 -5.42 8.72
CA ILE A 347 -0.96 -4.65 7.94
C ILE A 347 -0.96 -3.14 8.27
N THR A 348 0.03 -2.66 9.02
CA THR A 348 0.15 -1.26 9.45
C THR A 348 1.58 -0.75 9.29
N LEU A 349 2.46 -0.98 10.27
CA LEU A 349 3.82 -0.45 10.29
C LEU A 349 4.77 -1.19 9.32
N THR A 350 4.68 -2.50 9.23
CA THR A 350 5.61 -3.28 8.38
C THR A 350 5.55 -2.88 6.90
N PRO A 351 4.38 -2.70 6.24
CA PRO A 351 4.36 -2.20 4.87
C PRO A 351 4.97 -0.79 4.75
N ALA A 352 4.75 0.10 5.72
CA ALA A 352 5.38 1.41 5.72
C ALA A 352 6.92 1.30 5.79
N GLU A 353 7.46 0.42 6.64
CA GLU A 353 8.90 0.16 6.74
C GLU A 353 9.49 -0.40 5.43
N ILE A 354 8.79 -1.35 4.78
CA ILE A 354 9.22 -1.96 3.51
C ILE A 354 9.37 -0.91 2.41
N TYR A 355 8.46 0.07 2.38
CA TYR A 355 8.50 1.17 1.40
C TYR A 355 9.26 2.42 1.86
N GLY A 356 9.97 2.35 3.00
CA GLY A 356 10.81 3.44 3.49
C GLY A 356 10.05 4.62 4.11
N ALA A 357 8.82 4.40 4.57
CA ALA A 357 7.95 5.40 5.18
C ALA A 357 7.58 5.05 6.65
N GLY A 358 8.28 4.10 7.26
CA GLY A 358 7.99 3.59 8.60
C GLY A 358 8.29 4.56 9.75
N ASP A 359 8.94 5.67 9.47
CA ASP A 359 9.15 6.79 10.39
C ASP A 359 8.01 7.82 10.38
N GLN A 360 7.03 7.64 9.48
CA GLN A 360 5.91 8.56 9.28
C GLN A 360 4.54 7.90 9.50
N PHE A 361 4.40 6.61 9.13
CA PHE A 361 3.10 5.92 9.09
C PHE A 361 3.13 4.57 9.81
N GLY A 362 1.94 4.09 10.19
CA GLY A 362 1.73 2.75 10.71
C GLY A 362 1.96 2.56 12.20
N ALA A 363 2.27 3.63 12.94
CA ALA A 363 2.38 3.63 14.39
C ALA A 363 1.69 4.86 15.00
N LEU A 364 1.26 4.75 16.25
CA LEU A 364 0.79 5.89 17.06
C LEU A 364 1.92 6.35 17.97
N ALA A 365 2.63 7.37 17.54
CA ALA A 365 3.71 8.00 18.30
C ALA A 365 3.81 9.48 17.97
N ALA A 366 4.35 10.28 18.89
CA ALA A 366 4.56 11.70 18.65
C ALA A 366 5.47 11.93 17.44
N GLY A 367 5.05 12.82 16.55
CA GLY A 367 5.72 13.15 15.29
C GLY A 367 5.27 12.32 14.09
N TYR A 368 4.51 11.24 14.27
CA TYR A 368 3.90 10.49 13.16
C TYR A 368 2.71 11.25 12.58
N VAL A 369 2.46 11.03 11.30
CA VAL A 369 1.25 11.52 10.63
C VAL A 369 0.03 10.88 11.31
N ALA A 370 -0.99 11.68 11.55
CA ALA A 370 -2.16 11.26 12.30
C ALA A 370 -3.14 10.47 11.43
N ASP A 371 -2.76 9.25 11.10
CA ASP A 371 -3.63 8.23 10.52
C ASP A 371 -4.15 7.35 11.64
N VAL A 372 -5.37 7.59 12.10
CA VAL A 372 -5.96 6.94 13.27
C VAL A 372 -7.31 6.35 12.92
N VAL A 373 -7.54 5.11 13.33
CA VAL A 373 -8.82 4.43 13.17
C VAL A 373 -9.38 4.05 14.54
N VAL A 374 -10.66 4.37 14.76
CA VAL A 374 -11.43 3.94 15.93
C VAL A 374 -12.35 2.81 15.50
N TRP A 375 -12.30 1.69 16.23
CA TRP A 375 -13.06 0.49 15.96
C TRP A 375 -14.03 0.20 17.10
N ASP A 376 -15.19 -0.40 16.79
CA ASP A 376 -16.18 -0.83 17.79
C ASP A 376 -15.77 -2.13 18.51
N GLY A 377 -14.71 -2.80 18.08
CA GLY A 377 -14.16 -4.02 18.66
C GLY A 377 -12.74 -4.30 18.19
N ASP A 378 -12.25 -5.53 18.35
CA ASP A 378 -10.95 -5.95 17.85
C ASP A 378 -10.89 -5.81 16.32
N PRO A 379 -9.95 -5.03 15.75
CA PRO A 379 -9.86 -4.80 14.31
C PRO A 379 -9.62 -6.07 13.48
N LEU A 380 -9.10 -7.14 14.07
CA LEU A 380 -8.87 -8.41 13.37
C LEU A 380 -10.07 -9.36 13.42
N GLU A 381 -11.14 -8.99 14.13
CA GLU A 381 -12.38 -9.76 14.17
C GLU A 381 -13.35 -9.29 13.06
N VAL A 382 -13.93 -10.26 12.35
CA VAL A 382 -14.80 -9.98 11.19
C VAL A 382 -16.05 -9.17 11.52
N MET A 383 -16.48 -9.18 12.78
CA MET A 383 -17.67 -8.44 13.23
C MET A 383 -17.36 -6.99 13.63
N SER A 384 -16.09 -6.62 13.74
CA SER A 384 -15.68 -5.25 14.08
C SER A 384 -15.63 -4.36 12.86
N ALA A 385 -15.99 -3.10 13.05
CA ALA A 385 -15.97 -2.10 12.00
C ALA A 385 -15.38 -0.76 12.49
N PRO A 386 -14.75 0.03 11.59
CA PRO A 386 -14.36 1.39 11.91
C PRO A 386 -15.57 2.26 12.21
N THR A 387 -15.57 2.97 13.33
CA THR A 387 -16.52 4.02 13.67
C THR A 387 -16.03 5.40 13.24
N HIS A 388 -14.71 5.60 13.29
CA HIS A 388 -14.05 6.83 12.81
C HIS A 388 -12.76 6.49 12.10
N VAL A 389 -12.50 7.17 10.99
CA VAL A 389 -11.24 7.10 10.25
C VAL A 389 -10.70 8.51 10.09
N ILE A 390 -9.50 8.73 10.58
CA ILE A 390 -8.77 9.99 10.55
C ILE A 390 -7.56 9.78 9.66
N ILE A 391 -7.37 10.65 8.68
CA ILE A 391 -6.24 10.61 7.73
C ILE A 391 -5.60 11.98 7.73
N GLU A 392 -4.29 12.04 8.01
CA GLU A 392 -3.54 13.30 8.11
C GLU A 392 -4.17 14.30 9.10
N GLY A 393 -4.76 13.76 10.19
CA GLY A 393 -5.42 14.55 11.22
C GLY A 393 -6.85 15.01 10.88
N GLU A 394 -7.35 14.71 9.70
CA GLU A 394 -8.70 15.05 9.29
C GLU A 394 -9.65 13.85 9.41
N GLN A 395 -10.78 14.03 10.10
CA GLN A 395 -11.83 13.03 10.16
C GLN A 395 -12.50 12.88 8.79
N THR A 396 -12.51 11.66 8.26
CA THR A 396 -13.05 11.38 6.93
C THR A 396 -14.53 10.99 6.98
N ASP A 397 -15.24 11.23 5.86
CA ASP A 397 -16.60 10.73 5.67
C ASP A 397 -16.56 9.22 5.37
N LEU A 398 -17.32 8.44 6.15
CA LEU A 398 -17.49 7.00 5.99
C LEU A 398 -18.67 6.66 5.06
N THR A 399 -18.82 7.39 3.98
CA THR A 399 -19.81 7.10 2.95
C THR A 399 -19.17 6.62 1.65
N SER A 400 -19.85 5.71 0.98
CA SER A 400 -19.47 5.19 -0.33
C SER A 400 -20.66 5.25 -1.28
N ARG A 401 -20.44 4.91 -2.55
CA ARG A 401 -21.56 4.71 -3.49
C ARG A 401 -22.54 3.65 -2.97
N GLN A 402 -22.03 2.58 -2.36
CA GLN A 402 -22.83 1.48 -1.83
C GLN A 402 -23.70 1.92 -0.66
N THR A 403 -23.14 2.67 0.31
CA THR A 403 -23.93 3.18 1.44
C THR A 403 -25.00 4.17 0.98
N ARG A 404 -24.67 5.06 0.04
CA ARG A 404 -25.67 5.97 -0.54
C ARG A 404 -26.77 5.25 -1.29
N LEU A 405 -26.49 4.15 -1.97
CA LEU A 405 -27.51 3.31 -2.60
C LEU A 405 -28.34 2.57 -1.56
N ARG A 406 -27.71 2.00 -0.52
CA ARG A 406 -28.41 1.38 0.60
C ARG A 406 -29.40 2.35 1.22
N ASP A 407 -28.97 3.54 1.59
CA ASP A 407 -29.78 4.55 2.26
C ASP A 407 -30.92 5.04 1.37
N ARG A 408 -30.68 5.16 0.05
CA ARG A 408 -31.70 5.50 -0.94
C ARG A 408 -32.83 4.47 -1.01
N TYR A 409 -32.52 3.18 -0.85
CA TYR A 409 -33.47 2.08 -1.00
C TYR A 409 -33.87 1.43 0.32
N ALA A 410 -33.40 1.93 1.47
CA ALA A 410 -33.73 1.39 2.79
C ALA A 410 -35.20 1.64 3.18
N ASP A 411 -35.77 2.75 2.73
CA ASP A 411 -37.19 3.04 2.93
C ASP A 411 -38.01 2.42 1.78
N MET A 412 -38.58 1.25 2.04
CA MET A 412 -39.43 0.51 1.10
C MET A 412 -40.83 1.11 0.91
N GLU A 413 -41.23 2.05 1.77
CA GLU A 413 -42.50 2.76 1.68
C GLU A 413 -42.36 4.06 0.86
N ASP A 414 -41.17 4.54 0.58
CA ASP A 414 -40.94 5.70 -0.27
C ASP A 414 -41.26 5.34 -1.73
N THR A 415 -42.48 5.68 -2.14
CA THR A 415 -42.95 5.51 -3.53
C THR A 415 -42.54 6.64 -4.45
N THR A 416 -41.63 7.53 -4.02
CA THR A 416 -41.11 8.62 -4.87
C THR A 416 -40.44 8.04 -6.11
N PRO A 417 -40.86 8.40 -7.34
CA PRO A 417 -40.24 7.85 -8.54
C PRO A 417 -38.76 8.20 -8.59
N PHE A 418 -37.92 7.17 -8.59
CA PHE A 418 -36.48 7.33 -8.79
C PHE A 418 -36.20 7.67 -10.25
N GLY A 419 -36.57 8.87 -10.65
CA GLY A 419 -36.19 9.46 -11.92
C GLY A 419 -34.87 10.22 -11.78
N TYR A 420 -34.21 10.47 -12.89
CA TYR A 420 -33.05 11.35 -12.96
C TYR A 420 -33.42 12.71 -12.34
N ARG A 421 -32.97 12.96 -11.11
CA ARG A 421 -32.94 14.30 -10.53
C ARG A 421 -31.60 14.92 -10.89
N HIS A 422 -31.63 15.86 -11.81
CA HIS A 422 -30.49 16.69 -12.13
C HIS A 422 -30.27 17.71 -11.04
#